data_eb9fd743e8ee424ac4f2a1082eadf786
#
_entry.id   eb9fd743e8ee424ac4f2a1082eadf786
#
_cell.length_a   1.000
_cell.length_b   1.000
_cell.length_c   1.000
_cell.angle_alpha   90.00
_cell.angle_beta   90.00
_cell.angle_gamma   90.00
#
_symmetry.space_group_name_H-M   'P 1'
#
loop_
_entity.id
_entity.type
_entity.pdbx_description
1 polymer ?
#
loop_
_entity_poly.entity_id
_entity_poly.type
_entity_poly.pdbx_seq_one_letter_code
_entity_poly.pdbx_strand_id
1 'polypeptide(L)'
;MKLALERGFYFPSCEIYSDAHAGFWEYGPTGTSMKNNFIELWRRELLRRDNMIEVDGSQIMSRSVFVASGHLDNFTDPIIKCKNCGATFRADRYITEKTGREVPELLSGNEIDKIVVEFDLKCASCKGTFYESSRFNMMFKVEIGPSQEEAYLRPETCQSIFVDFPRIFKTM
;
A
#
# COMPACT_ATOMS: atom_id res chain seq x y z
N MET A 1 5.81 18.98 -3.53
CA MET A 1 6.39 18.28 -2.38
C MET A 1 7.18 19.21 -1.46
N LYS A 2 8.20 19.95 -1.90
CA LYS A 2 9.01 20.85 -1.09
C LYS A 2 8.21 21.85 -0.23
N LEU A 3 7.25 22.56 -0.82
CA LEU A 3 6.39 23.53 -0.11
C LEU A 3 5.59 22.87 1.03
N ALA A 4 5.10 21.65 0.83
CA ALA A 4 4.31 20.96 1.86
C ALA A 4 5.15 20.59 3.08
N LEU A 5 6.40 20.19 2.88
CA LEU A 5 7.37 19.96 3.95
C LEU A 5 7.70 21.27 4.69
N GLU A 6 8.05 22.33 3.96
CA GLU A 6 8.37 23.65 4.51
C GLU A 6 7.23 24.27 5.31
N ARG A 7 5.97 23.95 4.96
CA ARG A 7 4.76 24.45 5.62
C ARG A 7 4.21 23.51 6.70
N GLY A 8 4.91 22.44 7.03
CA GLY A 8 4.52 21.52 8.08
C GLY A 8 3.24 20.73 7.79
N PHE A 9 3.01 20.36 6.53
CA PHE A 9 1.89 19.48 6.19
C PHE A 9 2.18 18.03 6.55
N TYR A 10 3.37 17.55 6.21
CA TYR A 10 3.81 16.21 6.55
C TYR A 10 5.34 16.14 6.61
N PHE A 11 5.85 15.14 7.32
CA PHE A 11 7.27 14.86 7.48
C PHE A 11 7.54 13.37 7.29
N PRO A 12 8.76 12.97 6.90
CA PRO A 12 9.16 11.57 7.04
C PRO A 12 9.07 11.14 8.51
N SER A 13 8.47 9.99 8.75
CA SER A 13 8.34 9.48 10.12
C SER A 13 9.70 9.11 10.68
N CYS A 14 9.94 9.47 11.96
CA CYS A 14 11.17 9.13 12.68
C CYS A 14 12.46 9.66 12.05
N GLU A 15 12.42 10.73 11.24
CA GLU A 15 13.57 11.23 10.46
C GLU A 15 14.81 11.60 11.28
N ILE A 16 14.68 11.79 12.59
CA ILE A 16 15.81 12.04 13.49
C ILE A 16 16.70 10.81 13.73
N TYR A 17 16.22 9.61 13.37
CA TYR A 17 16.96 8.36 13.50
C TYR A 17 17.54 7.92 12.16
N SER A 18 18.76 7.40 12.18
CA SER A 18 19.46 6.96 10.97
C SER A 18 18.87 5.72 10.28
N ASP A 19 18.05 4.95 10.99
CA ASP A 19 17.36 3.76 10.55
C ASP A 19 15.88 4.01 10.19
N ALA A 20 15.47 5.26 10.08
CA ALA A 20 14.11 5.63 9.66
C ALA A 20 13.76 5.00 8.30
N HIS A 21 12.65 4.30 8.26
CA HIS A 21 12.23 3.58 7.05
C HIS A 21 11.69 4.54 5.99
N ALA A 22 12.21 4.43 4.77
CA ALA A 22 11.69 5.20 3.64
C ALA A 22 10.23 4.84 3.35
N GLY A 23 9.44 5.86 3.02
CA GLY A 23 8.02 5.67 2.69
C GLY A 23 7.04 5.78 3.86
N PHE A 24 7.54 5.94 5.09
CA PHE A 24 6.70 6.24 6.25
C PHE A 24 6.63 7.75 6.46
N TRP A 25 5.41 8.24 6.62
CA TRP A 25 5.11 9.67 6.73
C TRP A 25 4.16 9.94 7.89
N GLU A 26 4.28 11.11 8.50
CA GLU A 26 3.36 11.59 9.52
C GLU A 26 2.88 13.00 9.19
N TYR A 27 1.70 13.35 9.67
CA TYR A 27 1.16 14.69 9.50
C TYR A 27 1.83 15.67 10.45
N GLY A 28 2.35 16.76 9.93
CA GLY A 28 2.72 17.93 10.73
C GLY A 28 1.49 18.71 11.21
N PRO A 29 1.68 19.79 11.99
CA PRO A 29 0.57 20.56 12.55
C PRO A 29 -0.44 21.07 11.51
N THR A 30 0.05 21.63 10.41
CA THR A 30 -0.79 22.13 9.31
C THR A 30 -1.54 20.99 8.62
N GLY A 31 -0.86 19.86 8.37
CA GLY A 31 -1.47 18.67 7.76
C GLY A 31 -2.52 18.04 8.66
N THR A 32 -2.26 17.97 9.96
CA THR A 32 -3.23 17.47 10.94
C THR A 32 -4.51 18.31 10.94
N SER A 33 -4.37 19.64 10.95
CA SER A 33 -5.53 20.55 10.87
C SER A 33 -6.30 20.34 9.57
N MET A 34 -5.62 20.25 8.44
CA MET A 34 -6.25 20.01 7.14
C MET A 34 -6.98 18.65 7.10
N LYS A 35 -6.35 17.58 7.61
CA LYS A 35 -6.96 16.25 7.71
C LYS A 35 -8.25 16.29 8.54
N ASN A 36 -8.21 16.92 9.71
CA ASN A 36 -9.37 17.00 10.61
C ASN A 36 -10.51 17.80 9.99
N ASN A 37 -10.22 18.91 9.31
CA ASN A 37 -11.22 19.68 8.58
C ASN A 37 -11.86 18.87 7.44
N PHE A 38 -11.06 18.06 6.73
CA PHE A 38 -11.58 17.18 5.69
C PHE A 38 -12.49 16.09 6.26
N ILE A 39 -12.10 15.46 7.38
CA ILE A 39 -12.92 14.44 8.06
C ILE A 39 -14.24 15.05 8.53
N GLU A 40 -14.22 16.26 9.12
CA GLU A 40 -15.46 16.93 9.58
C GLU A 40 -16.35 17.31 8.40
N LEU A 41 -15.78 17.78 7.29
CA LEU A 41 -16.53 18.03 6.06
C LEU A 41 -17.20 16.73 5.55
N TRP A 42 -16.47 15.64 5.49
CA TRP A 42 -16.97 14.33 5.08
C TRP A 42 -18.13 13.85 6.01
N ARG A 43 -17.96 13.97 7.32
CA ARG A 43 -19.03 13.65 8.30
C ARG A 43 -20.28 14.47 8.05
N ARG A 44 -20.13 15.77 7.84
CA ARG A 44 -21.24 16.69 7.63
C ARG A 44 -21.97 16.44 6.32
N GLU A 45 -21.23 16.26 5.23
CA GLU A 45 -21.81 16.20 3.88
C GLU A 45 -22.31 14.81 3.50
N LEU A 46 -21.74 13.75 4.04
CA LEU A 46 -22.11 12.38 3.71
C LEU A 46 -22.82 11.68 4.87
N LEU A 47 -22.18 11.48 6.00
CA LEU A 47 -22.75 10.65 7.07
C LEU A 47 -24.08 11.20 7.62
N ARG A 48 -24.13 12.51 7.90
CA ARG A 48 -25.33 13.13 8.48
C ARG A 48 -26.48 13.25 7.49
N ARG A 49 -26.21 13.35 6.20
CA ARG A 49 -27.26 13.46 5.17
C ARG A 49 -27.93 12.15 4.84
N ASP A 50 -27.19 11.06 4.84
CA ASP A 50 -27.65 9.76 4.34
C ASP A 50 -27.95 8.76 5.45
N ASN A 51 -28.09 9.22 6.71
CA ASN A 51 -28.35 8.36 7.87
C ASN A 51 -27.33 7.21 8.02
N MET A 52 -26.10 7.47 7.66
CA MET A 52 -25.02 6.48 7.78
C MET A 52 -24.52 6.38 9.21
N ILE A 53 -24.04 5.21 9.58
CA ILE A 53 -23.40 4.94 10.87
C ILE A 53 -21.90 4.94 10.68
N GLU A 54 -21.21 5.79 11.43
CA GLU A 54 -19.75 5.81 11.44
C GLU A 54 -19.19 4.66 12.28
N VAL A 55 -18.24 3.93 11.73
CA VAL A 55 -17.53 2.84 12.42
C VAL A 55 -16.05 3.12 12.37
N ASP A 56 -15.39 3.06 13.53
CA ASP A 56 -13.93 3.11 13.64
C ASP A 56 -13.40 1.71 13.99
N GLY A 57 -13.18 0.91 12.97
CA GLY A 57 -12.73 -0.47 13.11
C GLY A 57 -11.22 -0.61 13.34
N SER A 58 -10.81 -1.79 13.80
CA SER A 58 -9.40 -2.08 14.06
C SER A 58 -8.53 -1.90 12.81
N GLN A 59 -7.36 -1.29 12.98
CA GLN A 59 -6.38 -1.13 11.91
C GLN A 59 -5.52 -2.38 11.72
N ILE A 60 -5.29 -3.14 12.79
CA ILE A 60 -4.61 -4.43 12.75
C ILE A 60 -5.66 -5.53 12.88
N MET A 61 -5.67 -6.45 11.93
CA MET A 61 -6.63 -7.53 11.87
C MET A 61 -5.94 -8.88 11.69
N SER A 62 -6.59 -9.94 12.15
CA SER A 62 -6.08 -11.30 12.06
C SER A 62 -5.93 -11.77 10.60
N ARG A 63 -4.99 -12.67 10.37
CA ARG A 63 -4.72 -13.28 9.05
C ARG A 63 -5.99 -13.83 8.37
N SER A 64 -6.89 -14.44 9.14
CA SER A 64 -8.12 -15.05 8.62
C SER A 64 -9.04 -14.07 7.88
N VAL A 65 -9.07 -12.80 8.29
CA VAL A 65 -9.85 -11.74 7.61
C VAL A 65 -9.34 -11.55 6.19
N PHE A 66 -8.03 -11.53 6.01
CA PHE A 66 -7.40 -11.27 4.69
C PHE A 66 -7.29 -12.51 3.81
N VAL A 67 -7.34 -13.71 4.40
CA VAL A 67 -7.59 -14.96 3.66
C VAL A 67 -9.02 -14.94 3.11
N ALA A 68 -10.01 -14.67 3.95
CA ALA A 68 -11.43 -14.65 3.55
C ALA A 68 -11.74 -13.59 2.48
N SER A 69 -11.08 -12.43 2.53
CA SER A 69 -11.24 -11.36 1.54
C SER A 69 -10.35 -11.52 0.29
N GLY A 70 -9.46 -12.53 0.26
CA GLY A 70 -8.56 -12.80 -0.85
C GLY A 70 -7.34 -11.87 -0.97
N HIS A 71 -7.14 -10.96 -0.02
CA HIS A 71 -6.02 -9.99 -0.07
C HIS A 71 -4.65 -10.64 0.04
N LEU A 72 -4.52 -11.73 0.81
CA LEU A 72 -3.24 -12.40 0.93
C LEU A 72 -2.77 -13.04 -0.38
N ASP A 73 -3.69 -13.46 -1.23
CA ASP A 73 -3.37 -14.12 -2.48
C ASP A 73 -3.26 -13.13 -3.66
N ASN A 74 -4.07 -12.07 -3.64
CA ASN A 74 -4.27 -11.22 -4.82
C ASN A 74 -3.73 -9.78 -4.68
N PHE A 75 -3.48 -9.31 -3.45
CA PHE A 75 -2.98 -7.94 -3.24
C PHE A 75 -1.46 -7.88 -3.47
N THR A 76 -1.06 -8.10 -4.73
CA THR A 76 0.34 -8.24 -5.12
C THR A 76 0.69 -7.37 -6.31
N ASP A 77 1.87 -6.75 -6.27
CA ASP A 77 2.48 -6.04 -7.39
C ASP A 77 3.50 -6.94 -8.11
N PRO A 78 3.57 -6.87 -9.44
CA PRO A 78 4.66 -7.49 -10.18
C PRO A 78 5.95 -6.69 -10.00
N ILE A 79 7.02 -7.36 -9.63
CA ILE A 79 8.34 -6.73 -9.43
C ILE A 79 9.43 -7.38 -10.27
N ILE A 80 10.41 -6.58 -10.69
CA ILE A 80 11.68 -7.01 -11.28
C ILE A 80 12.83 -6.50 -10.43
N LYS A 81 13.82 -7.38 -10.16
CA LYS A 81 14.98 -7.06 -9.33
C LYS A 81 16.26 -7.14 -10.15
N CYS A 82 17.10 -6.12 -10.06
CA CYS A 82 18.39 -6.09 -10.75
C CYS A 82 19.36 -7.10 -10.16
N LYS A 83 20.03 -7.88 -11.04
CA LYS A 83 21.06 -8.87 -10.66
C LYS A 83 22.33 -8.23 -10.09
N ASN A 84 22.67 -7.02 -10.55
CA ASN A 84 23.94 -6.39 -10.20
C ASN A 84 23.87 -5.52 -8.93
N CYS A 85 22.86 -4.63 -8.84
CA CYS A 85 22.76 -3.66 -7.74
C CYS A 85 21.61 -3.94 -6.76
N GLY A 86 20.80 -4.96 -7.01
CA GLY A 86 19.68 -5.31 -6.15
C GLY A 86 18.48 -4.35 -6.21
N ALA A 87 18.54 -3.28 -7.02
CA ALA A 87 17.43 -2.33 -7.17
C ALA A 87 16.17 -3.05 -7.66
N THR A 88 15.04 -2.77 -7.01
CA THR A 88 13.74 -3.38 -7.30
C THR A 88 12.83 -2.33 -7.90
N PHE A 89 12.09 -2.72 -8.92
CA PHE A 89 11.14 -1.87 -9.64
C PHE A 89 9.81 -2.59 -9.77
N ARG A 90 8.73 -1.82 -9.75
CA ARG A 90 7.40 -2.32 -10.11
C ARG A 90 7.41 -2.54 -11.63
N ALA A 91 7.22 -3.79 -12.05
CA ALA A 91 7.49 -4.23 -13.44
C ALA A 91 6.58 -3.56 -14.47
N ASP A 92 5.26 -3.49 -14.17
CA ASP A 92 4.27 -2.86 -15.04
C ASP A 92 4.60 -1.39 -15.33
N ARG A 93 4.91 -0.62 -14.28
CA ARG A 93 5.28 0.80 -14.41
C ARG A 93 6.61 0.98 -15.11
N TYR A 94 7.60 0.15 -14.76
CA TYR A 94 8.93 0.21 -15.36
C TYR A 94 8.89 -0.04 -16.87
N ILE A 95 8.15 -1.06 -17.29
CA ILE A 95 7.98 -1.38 -18.71
C ILE A 95 7.26 -0.23 -19.42
N THR A 96 6.15 0.25 -18.86
CA THR A 96 5.39 1.37 -19.44
C THR A 96 6.27 2.61 -19.61
N GLU A 97 7.05 2.97 -18.60
CA GLU A 97 7.95 4.14 -18.65
C GLU A 97 9.05 3.99 -19.73
N LYS A 98 9.60 2.79 -19.89
CA LYS A 98 10.73 2.56 -20.82
C LYS A 98 10.32 2.29 -22.25
N THR A 99 9.14 1.73 -22.47
CA THR A 99 8.70 1.29 -23.81
C THR A 99 7.53 2.11 -24.35
N GLY A 100 6.81 2.85 -23.50
CA GLY A 100 5.54 3.49 -23.85
C GLY A 100 4.36 2.50 -24.00
N ARG A 101 4.59 1.20 -23.81
CA ARG A 101 3.56 0.16 -23.89
C ARG A 101 2.87 0.02 -22.55
N GLU A 102 1.56 0.22 -22.49
CA GLU A 102 0.77 -0.06 -21.31
C GLU A 102 0.77 -1.55 -20.98
N VAL A 103 1.05 -1.85 -19.71
CA VAL A 103 1.13 -3.22 -19.20
C VAL A 103 0.08 -3.38 -18.09
N PRO A 104 -0.90 -4.29 -18.27
CA PRO A 104 -1.87 -4.60 -17.23
C PRO A 104 -1.21 -5.17 -15.97
N GLU A 105 -1.69 -4.76 -14.80
CA GLU A 105 -1.18 -5.23 -13.49
C GLU A 105 -1.31 -6.76 -13.30
N LEU A 106 -2.24 -7.39 -14.01
CA LEU A 106 -2.53 -8.82 -13.92
C LEU A 106 -1.70 -9.69 -14.87
N LEU A 107 -0.77 -9.12 -15.66
CA LEU A 107 0.12 -9.92 -16.50
C LEU A 107 0.87 -10.97 -15.69
N SER A 108 1.01 -12.16 -16.25
CA SER A 108 1.79 -13.23 -15.65
C SER A 108 3.30 -12.89 -15.63
N GLY A 109 4.05 -13.48 -14.70
CA GLY A 109 5.49 -13.30 -14.65
C GLY A 109 6.17 -13.64 -15.99
N ASN A 110 5.79 -14.76 -16.62
CA ASN A 110 6.34 -15.17 -17.91
C ASN A 110 6.12 -14.14 -19.04
N GLU A 111 4.99 -13.44 -19.03
CA GLU A 111 4.71 -12.40 -20.02
C GLU A 111 5.56 -11.15 -19.74
N ILE A 112 5.71 -10.78 -18.48
CA ILE A 112 6.59 -9.68 -18.07
C ILE A 112 8.03 -9.98 -18.49
N ASP A 113 8.54 -11.18 -18.21
CA ASP A 113 9.90 -11.59 -18.55
C ASP A 113 10.15 -11.57 -20.06
N LYS A 114 9.17 -12.00 -20.87
CA LYS A 114 9.24 -11.90 -22.33
C LYS A 114 9.37 -10.44 -22.79
N ILE A 115 8.59 -9.51 -22.21
CA ILE A 115 8.67 -8.10 -22.56
C ILE A 115 10.02 -7.50 -22.14
N VAL A 116 10.54 -7.86 -20.96
CA VAL A 116 11.86 -7.43 -20.49
C VAL A 116 12.96 -7.83 -21.46
N VAL A 117 12.88 -9.05 -22.00
CA VAL A 117 13.84 -9.57 -22.99
C VAL A 117 13.63 -8.94 -24.36
N GLU A 118 12.39 -8.87 -24.86
CA GLU A 118 12.01 -8.31 -26.16
C GLU A 118 12.52 -6.87 -26.34
N PHE A 119 12.40 -6.04 -25.31
CA PHE A 119 12.82 -4.64 -25.34
C PHE A 119 14.25 -4.42 -24.78
N ASP A 120 15.00 -5.49 -24.50
CA ASP A 120 16.35 -5.44 -23.88
C ASP A 120 16.44 -4.48 -22.69
N LEU A 121 15.44 -4.54 -21.79
CA LEU A 121 15.34 -3.63 -20.67
C LEU A 121 16.49 -3.84 -19.67
N LYS A 122 17.15 -2.75 -19.30
CA LYS A 122 18.29 -2.71 -18.37
C LYS A 122 17.95 -1.86 -17.16
N CYS A 123 18.52 -2.21 -16.03
CA CYS A 123 18.37 -1.45 -14.78
C CYS A 123 18.68 0.04 -14.97
N ALA A 124 17.78 0.91 -14.53
CA ALA A 124 17.95 2.35 -14.62
C ALA A 124 19.17 2.85 -13.84
N SER A 125 19.53 2.19 -12.73
CA SER A 125 20.60 2.60 -11.83
C SER A 125 21.99 2.16 -12.31
N CYS A 126 22.14 0.92 -12.82
CA CYS A 126 23.49 0.35 -13.11
C CYS A 126 23.61 -0.31 -14.48
N LYS A 127 22.55 -0.27 -15.31
CA LYS A 127 22.48 -0.92 -16.64
C LYS A 127 22.61 -2.46 -16.62
N GLY A 128 22.55 -3.08 -15.44
CA GLY A 128 22.55 -4.55 -15.29
C GLY A 128 21.24 -5.20 -15.76
N THR A 129 21.27 -6.52 -15.86
CA THR A 129 20.10 -7.33 -16.21
C THR A 129 19.22 -7.61 -15.00
N PHE A 130 18.00 -8.11 -15.23
CA PHE A 130 17.05 -8.45 -14.18
C PHE A 130 17.03 -9.98 -13.90
N TYR A 131 16.63 -10.35 -12.68
CA TYR A 131 16.12 -11.68 -12.39
C TYR A 131 14.74 -11.86 -13.04
N GLU A 132 14.25 -13.10 -13.08
CA GLU A 132 12.86 -13.37 -13.42
C GLU A 132 11.93 -12.55 -12.50
N SER A 133 10.83 -12.09 -13.08
CA SER A 133 9.82 -11.31 -12.36
C SER A 133 9.20 -12.15 -11.23
N SER A 134 8.82 -11.48 -10.17
CA SER A 134 8.14 -12.10 -9.02
C SER A 134 6.97 -11.24 -8.58
N ARG A 135 6.10 -11.78 -7.73
CA ARG A 135 5.01 -11.06 -7.11
C ARG A 135 5.40 -10.65 -5.69
N PHE A 136 5.20 -9.40 -5.37
CA PHE A 136 5.38 -8.85 -4.02
C PHE A 136 4.03 -8.57 -3.40
N ASN A 137 3.71 -9.24 -2.28
CA ASN A 137 2.48 -8.95 -1.55
C ASN A 137 2.63 -7.61 -0.82
N MET A 138 1.68 -6.70 -1.06
CA MET A 138 1.69 -5.35 -0.51
C MET A 138 1.10 -5.26 0.91
N MET A 139 0.60 -6.36 1.45
CA MET A 139 0.07 -6.40 2.81
C MET A 139 1.18 -6.14 3.84
N PHE A 140 0.94 -5.19 4.73
CA PHE A 140 1.87 -4.90 5.83
C PHE A 140 1.67 -5.91 6.96
N LYS A 141 2.55 -6.92 6.99
CA LYS A 141 2.55 -7.96 8.02
C LYS A 141 3.08 -7.41 9.35
N VAL A 142 2.43 -7.82 10.43
CA VAL A 142 2.89 -7.60 11.81
C VAL A 142 2.84 -8.92 12.60
N GLU A 143 3.65 -9.03 13.62
CA GLU A 143 3.66 -10.17 14.55
C GLU A 143 3.20 -9.69 15.92
N ILE A 144 2.25 -10.40 16.52
CA ILE A 144 1.60 -10.00 17.75
C ILE A 144 1.91 -10.98 18.88
N GLY A 145 2.27 -10.42 20.02
CA GLY A 145 2.50 -11.16 21.25
C GLY A 145 3.71 -12.08 21.26
N PRO A 146 3.92 -12.82 22.36
CA PRO A 146 5.08 -13.72 22.51
C PRO A 146 5.09 -14.91 21.55
N SER A 147 3.89 -15.32 21.08
CA SER A 147 3.71 -16.40 20.10
C SER A 147 3.93 -15.96 18.66
N GLN A 148 4.20 -14.67 18.42
CA GLN A 148 4.41 -14.09 17.10
C GLN A 148 3.26 -14.41 16.13
N GLU A 149 2.03 -14.28 16.60
CA GLU A 149 0.85 -14.53 15.77
C GLU A 149 0.79 -13.54 14.60
N GLU A 150 0.54 -14.09 13.42
CA GLU A 150 0.51 -13.32 12.18
C GLU A 150 -0.76 -12.47 12.09
N ALA A 151 -0.58 -11.18 11.92
CA ALA A 151 -1.63 -10.21 11.68
C ALA A 151 -1.19 -9.21 10.62
N TYR A 152 -2.09 -8.36 10.15
CA TYR A 152 -1.82 -7.39 9.11
C TYR A 152 -2.48 -6.05 9.39
N LEU A 153 -1.83 -4.97 8.97
CA LEU A 153 -2.50 -3.68 8.80
C LEU A 153 -3.51 -3.79 7.65
N ARG A 154 -4.73 -3.33 7.89
CA ARG A 154 -5.77 -3.34 6.83
C ARG A 154 -5.36 -2.41 5.68
N PRO A 155 -5.41 -2.87 4.42
CA PRO A 155 -5.08 -2.02 3.27
C PRO A 155 -6.22 -1.05 2.93
N GLU A 156 -7.44 -1.33 3.40
CA GLU A 156 -8.65 -0.54 3.15
C GLU A 156 -9.63 -0.65 4.32
N THR A 157 -10.73 0.07 4.27
CA THR A 157 -11.70 0.15 5.38
C THR A 157 -12.81 -0.88 5.30
N CYS A 158 -13.04 -1.51 4.15
CA CYS A 158 -14.21 -2.38 3.93
C CYS A 158 -14.22 -3.63 4.82
N GLN A 159 -13.05 -4.20 5.16
CA GLN A 159 -12.98 -5.36 6.05
C GLN A 159 -13.63 -5.10 7.41
N SER A 160 -13.39 -3.92 7.99
CA SER A 160 -14.03 -3.53 9.26
C SER A 160 -15.54 -3.49 9.15
N ILE A 161 -16.06 -2.98 8.04
CA ILE A 161 -17.49 -2.89 7.80
C ILE A 161 -18.11 -4.30 7.81
N PHE A 162 -17.53 -5.25 7.09
CA PHE A 162 -18.05 -6.62 7.04
C PHE A 162 -17.88 -7.37 8.36
N VAL A 163 -16.73 -7.24 9.02
CA VAL A 163 -16.46 -7.93 10.28
C VAL A 163 -17.34 -7.41 11.42
N ASP A 164 -17.59 -6.12 11.47
CA ASP A 164 -18.37 -5.50 12.53
C ASP A 164 -19.89 -5.50 12.27
N PHE A 165 -20.32 -5.66 11.02
CA PHE A 165 -21.72 -5.62 10.64
C PHE A 165 -22.64 -6.52 11.48
N PRO A 166 -22.33 -7.82 11.71
CA PRO A 166 -23.23 -8.70 12.46
C PRO A 166 -23.45 -8.24 13.91
N ARG A 167 -22.43 -7.61 14.51
CA ARG A 167 -22.51 -7.08 15.87
C ARG A 167 -23.31 -5.79 15.91
N ILE A 168 -23.02 -4.86 15.01
CA ILE A 168 -23.72 -3.58 14.92
C ILE A 168 -25.21 -3.80 14.65
N PHE A 169 -25.55 -4.68 13.69
CA PHE A 169 -26.93 -5.02 13.36
C PHE A 169 -27.75 -5.58 14.54
N LYS A 170 -27.08 -6.25 15.49
CA LYS A 170 -27.76 -6.80 16.69
C LYS A 170 -27.94 -5.78 17.80
N THR A 171 -27.17 -4.69 17.78
CA THR A 171 -27.15 -3.72 18.89
C THR A 171 -27.92 -2.43 18.58
N MET A 172 -28.29 -2.24 17.33
CA MET A 172 -29.10 -1.11 16.86
C MET A 172 -30.51 -1.54 16.47
#